data_e1c5949b4345dd6302c2f7e2f7061cc0
#
_entry.id   e1c5949b4345dd6302c2f7e2f7061cc0
#
_cell.length_a   1.000
_cell.length_b   1.000
_cell.length_c   1.000
_cell.angle_alpha   90.00
_cell.angle_beta   90.00
_cell.angle_gamma   90.00
#
_symmetry.space_group_name_H-M   'P 1'
#
loop_
_entity.id
_entity.type
_entity.pdbx_description
1 polymer ?
#
loop_
_entity_poly.entity_id
_entity_poly.type
_entity_poly.pdbx_seq_one_letter_code
_entity_poly.pdbx_strand_id
1 'polypeptide(L)'
;MVHGPPPDRRWGQWVRLALGPASALGLARFAYGLLVPAMRTELHWSLAQAGTLTTANSLGYLLGAVAAAPVARLLGVAVTFRLGMVLTAAALAVNAATGRGYAALLVIRLVAGLAGALVFITAGVIASRAAARARSAAPLTICFAGAGLGIAISGTVLPPLLGHHPGRWPLGWGVLAAAAGLATIISWTAAEGGRERGTAGAVIHLRSVALLWPVALAYLLFATGYVAYITFLSAYLADHHAGVGQVALTWALLGLAAVAAPALWSRPISAWRGARALAALLAGLSAASALALVTTAPAAVAGSAIGYGVTFLGVPAAITALNRAAVAPRDWTGTLAAFTVVFAAGQTAGPYLAGALADRYGTGATLAWTAALCGAGAVISAAIRPPASASLGQD
;
A
#
# COMPACT_ATOMS: atom_id res chain seq x y z
N MET A 1 -30.04 9.33 27.84
CA MET A 1 -28.63 9.66 27.58
C MET A 1 -27.82 8.35 27.58
N VAL A 2 -27.48 7.85 26.42
CA VAL A 2 -26.62 6.62 26.32
C VAL A 2 -25.19 7.09 26.55
N HIS A 3 -24.64 6.78 27.70
CA HIS A 3 -23.22 7.02 27.98
C HIS A 3 -22.38 6.25 26.98
N GLY A 4 -21.72 6.97 26.07
CA GLY A 4 -20.73 6.36 25.18
C GLY A 4 -19.57 5.77 25.99
N PRO A 5 -18.89 4.71 25.48
CA PRO A 5 -17.78 4.09 26.18
C PRO A 5 -16.68 5.11 26.54
N PRO A 6 -16.00 4.94 27.66
CA PRO A 6 -14.95 5.85 28.11
C PRO A 6 -13.83 5.99 27.05
N PRO A 7 -13.14 7.15 27.01
CA PRO A 7 -12.16 7.47 25.98
C PRO A 7 -11.09 6.40 25.78
N ASP A 8 -10.61 5.76 26.83
CA ASP A 8 -9.57 4.72 26.78
C ASP A 8 -9.97 3.46 26.00
N ARG A 9 -11.24 3.05 26.09
CA ARG A 9 -11.76 1.93 25.30
C ARG A 9 -11.83 2.25 23.78
N ARG A 10 -11.96 3.51 23.40
CA ARG A 10 -12.02 3.93 22.00
C ARG A 10 -10.65 3.85 21.33
N TRP A 11 -9.58 4.28 21.99
CA TRP A 11 -8.21 4.17 21.50
C TRP A 11 -7.80 2.72 21.25
N GLY A 12 -8.08 1.84 22.22
CA GLY A 12 -7.82 0.41 22.09
C GLY A 12 -8.52 -0.24 20.89
N GLN A 13 -9.73 0.21 20.54
CA GLN A 13 -10.43 -0.26 19.35
C GLN A 13 -9.74 0.18 18.07
N TRP A 14 -9.29 1.44 17.97
CA TRP A 14 -8.64 1.97 16.77
C TRP A 14 -7.28 1.31 16.52
N VAL A 15 -6.50 1.08 17.58
CA VAL A 15 -5.22 0.37 17.51
C VAL A 15 -5.43 -1.08 17.04
N ARG A 16 -6.43 -1.77 17.57
CA ARG A 16 -6.77 -3.13 17.12
C ARG A 16 -7.23 -3.15 15.67
N LEU A 17 -7.96 -2.13 15.21
CA LEU A 17 -8.38 -2.01 13.81
C LEU A 17 -7.18 -1.81 12.87
N ALA A 18 -6.13 -1.10 13.32
CA ALA A 18 -4.90 -0.89 12.55
C ALA A 18 -4.15 -2.19 12.21
N LEU A 19 -4.39 -3.27 12.99
CA LEU A 19 -3.84 -4.60 12.69
C LEU A 19 -4.38 -5.17 11.37
N GLY A 20 -5.53 -4.70 10.89
CA GLY A 20 -6.06 -5.04 9.57
C GLY A 20 -5.12 -4.60 8.45
N PRO A 21 -4.91 -3.29 8.21
CA PRO A 21 -3.93 -2.82 7.23
C PRO A 21 -2.50 -3.31 7.50
N ALA A 22 -2.10 -3.52 8.77
CA ALA A 22 -0.80 -4.12 9.10
C ALA A 22 -0.67 -5.52 8.48
N SER A 23 -1.66 -6.39 8.66
CA SER A 23 -1.67 -7.75 8.11
C SER A 23 -1.80 -7.75 6.59
N ALA A 24 -2.78 -7.01 6.05
CA ALA A 24 -3.14 -7.05 4.65
C ALA A 24 -2.07 -6.42 3.74
N LEU A 25 -1.56 -5.25 4.11
CA LEU A 25 -0.56 -4.53 3.33
C LEU A 25 0.86 -4.78 3.84
N GLY A 26 1.10 -4.63 5.14
CA GLY A 26 2.44 -4.78 5.71
C GLY A 26 2.97 -6.20 5.58
N LEU A 27 2.28 -7.17 6.19
CA LEU A 27 2.75 -8.56 6.25
C LEU A 27 2.49 -9.34 4.96
N ALA A 28 1.29 -9.25 4.37
CA ALA A 28 0.93 -10.09 3.23
C ALA A 28 1.41 -9.53 1.88
N ARG A 29 1.48 -8.21 1.72
CA ARG A 29 1.83 -7.59 0.45
C ARG A 29 3.29 -7.13 0.40
N PHE A 30 3.69 -6.23 1.30
CA PHE A 30 4.98 -5.55 1.22
C PHE A 30 6.13 -6.39 1.78
N ALA A 31 5.91 -7.22 2.81
CA ALA A 31 6.94 -8.10 3.35
C ALA A 31 7.48 -9.13 2.34
N TYR A 32 6.75 -9.38 1.24
CA TYR A 32 7.25 -10.20 0.13
C TYR A 32 8.59 -9.69 -0.41
N GLY A 33 8.79 -8.37 -0.48
CA GLY A 33 10.05 -7.78 -0.92
C GLY A 33 11.26 -8.23 -0.10
N LEU A 34 11.08 -8.56 1.18
CA LEU A 34 12.12 -9.12 2.05
C LEU A 34 12.45 -10.59 1.71
N LEU A 35 11.48 -11.33 1.18
CA LEU A 35 11.61 -12.74 0.82
C LEU A 35 12.15 -12.94 -0.61
N VAL A 36 12.05 -11.94 -1.47
CA VAL A 36 12.46 -12.01 -2.89
C VAL A 36 13.89 -12.52 -3.06
N PRO A 37 14.92 -12.01 -2.34
CA PRO A 37 16.30 -12.51 -2.54
C PRO A 37 16.41 -14.00 -2.23
N ALA A 38 15.85 -14.46 -1.12
CA ALA A 38 15.91 -15.85 -0.68
C ALA A 38 15.14 -16.77 -1.64
N MET A 39 13.93 -16.40 -2.03
CA MET A 39 13.11 -17.15 -2.97
C MET A 39 13.77 -17.22 -4.36
N ARG A 40 14.30 -16.10 -4.84
CA ARG A 40 14.99 -16.03 -6.13
C ARG A 40 16.20 -16.98 -6.17
N THR A 41 17.02 -16.95 -5.14
CA THR A 41 18.23 -17.81 -5.06
C THR A 41 17.85 -19.28 -4.99
N GLU A 42 16.94 -19.66 -4.11
CA GLU A 42 16.56 -21.06 -3.90
C GLU A 42 15.75 -21.66 -5.05
N LEU A 43 14.90 -20.83 -5.69
CA LEU A 43 14.00 -21.30 -6.76
C LEU A 43 14.53 -20.98 -8.17
N HIS A 44 15.71 -20.36 -8.25
CA HIS A 44 16.37 -19.95 -9.50
C HIS A 44 15.48 -19.06 -10.39
N TRP A 45 14.72 -18.13 -9.76
CA TRP A 45 13.83 -17.24 -10.48
C TRP A 45 14.54 -16.01 -11.05
N SER A 46 14.06 -15.57 -12.21
CA SER A 46 14.36 -14.25 -12.74
C SER A 46 13.65 -13.17 -11.90
N LEU A 47 14.08 -11.92 -12.05
CA LEU A 47 13.42 -10.78 -11.39
C LEU A 47 12.01 -10.55 -11.96
N ALA A 48 11.80 -10.83 -13.26
CA ALA A 48 10.46 -10.81 -13.86
C ALA A 48 9.52 -11.83 -13.21
N GLN A 49 10.01 -13.07 -12.98
CA GLN A 49 9.22 -14.09 -12.29
C GLN A 49 8.89 -13.68 -10.85
N ALA A 50 9.84 -13.12 -10.11
CA ALA A 50 9.60 -12.58 -8.78
C ALA A 50 8.58 -11.42 -8.82
N GLY A 51 8.70 -10.53 -9.81
CA GLY A 51 7.76 -9.43 -10.04
C GLY A 51 6.34 -9.92 -10.34
N THR A 52 6.20 -11.02 -11.08
CA THR A 52 4.88 -11.60 -11.41
C THR A 52 4.09 -12.04 -10.18
N LEU A 53 4.75 -12.45 -9.08
CA LEU A 53 4.06 -12.74 -7.83
C LEU A 53 3.45 -11.48 -7.20
N THR A 54 4.12 -10.34 -7.32
CA THR A 54 3.57 -9.04 -6.90
C THR A 54 2.44 -8.60 -7.85
N THR A 55 2.58 -8.83 -9.15
CA THR A 55 1.53 -8.64 -10.17
C THR A 55 0.27 -9.46 -9.83
N ALA A 56 0.43 -10.75 -9.51
CA ALA A 56 -0.69 -11.61 -9.11
C ALA A 56 -1.39 -11.09 -7.84
N ASN A 57 -0.61 -10.66 -6.84
CA ASN A 57 -1.18 -10.04 -5.64
C ASN A 57 -1.92 -8.73 -5.96
N SER A 58 -1.39 -7.90 -6.85
CA SER A 58 -2.02 -6.64 -7.27
C SER A 58 -3.32 -6.87 -8.05
N LEU A 59 -3.34 -7.88 -8.93
CA LEU A 59 -4.56 -8.31 -9.62
C LEU A 59 -5.61 -8.82 -8.64
N GLY A 60 -5.20 -9.66 -7.68
CA GLY A 60 -6.06 -10.10 -6.60
C GLY A 60 -6.65 -8.94 -5.82
N TYR A 61 -5.83 -7.93 -5.50
CA TYR A 61 -6.28 -6.72 -4.81
C TYR A 61 -7.34 -5.95 -5.63
N LEU A 62 -7.17 -5.83 -6.94
CA LEU A 62 -8.17 -5.25 -7.82
C LEU A 62 -9.50 -6.01 -7.76
N LEU A 63 -9.44 -7.35 -7.91
CA LEU A 63 -10.63 -8.20 -7.84
C LEU A 63 -11.32 -8.08 -6.48
N GLY A 64 -10.54 -8.07 -5.40
CA GLY A 64 -11.04 -7.87 -4.04
C GLY A 64 -11.65 -6.48 -3.82
N ALA A 65 -11.09 -5.45 -4.43
CA ALA A 65 -11.64 -4.09 -4.35
C ALA A 65 -13.01 -4.00 -5.03
N VAL A 66 -13.18 -4.64 -6.18
CA VAL A 66 -14.48 -4.75 -6.87
C VAL A 66 -15.47 -5.57 -6.05
N ALA A 67 -15.01 -6.68 -5.45
CA ALA A 67 -15.84 -7.57 -4.65
C ALA A 67 -16.22 -7.01 -3.27
N ALA A 68 -15.46 -6.06 -2.72
CA ALA A 68 -15.62 -5.59 -1.35
C ALA A 68 -17.02 -5.03 -1.05
N ALA A 69 -17.58 -4.22 -1.96
CA ALA A 69 -18.90 -3.64 -1.76
C ALA A 69 -20.04 -4.69 -1.83
N PRO A 70 -20.13 -5.58 -2.84
CA PRO A 70 -21.14 -6.62 -2.86
C PRO A 70 -21.00 -7.61 -1.69
N VAL A 71 -19.78 -8.01 -1.33
CA VAL A 71 -19.56 -8.92 -0.19
C VAL A 71 -19.98 -8.25 1.12
N ALA A 72 -19.63 -6.98 1.33
CA ALA A 72 -20.02 -6.24 2.54
C ALA A 72 -21.54 -6.00 2.61
N ARG A 73 -22.25 -5.91 1.48
CA ARG A 73 -23.72 -5.85 1.48
C ARG A 73 -24.36 -7.18 1.87
N LEU A 74 -23.79 -8.29 1.43
CA LEU A 74 -24.31 -9.63 1.72
C LEU A 74 -24.01 -10.06 3.16
N LEU A 75 -22.76 -9.91 3.61
CA LEU A 75 -22.28 -10.43 4.88
C LEU A 75 -22.22 -9.38 5.99
N GLY A 76 -22.26 -8.10 5.65
CA GLY A 76 -21.97 -6.98 6.55
C GLY A 76 -20.48 -6.64 6.61
N VAL A 77 -20.17 -5.36 6.92
CA VAL A 77 -18.80 -4.82 6.91
C VAL A 77 -17.89 -5.55 7.91
N ALA A 78 -18.40 -5.85 9.12
CA ALA A 78 -17.62 -6.52 10.17
C ALA A 78 -17.26 -7.96 9.79
N VAL A 79 -18.19 -8.72 9.22
CA VAL A 79 -17.94 -10.10 8.79
C VAL A 79 -16.97 -10.12 7.62
N THR A 80 -17.13 -9.20 6.66
CA THR A 80 -16.20 -9.07 5.52
C THR A 80 -14.79 -8.74 5.98
N PHE A 81 -14.61 -7.86 6.96
CA PHE A 81 -13.31 -7.57 7.58
C PHE A 81 -12.70 -8.84 8.18
N ARG A 82 -13.45 -9.56 9.03
CA ARG A 82 -12.98 -10.80 9.68
C ARG A 82 -12.64 -11.90 8.66
N LEU A 83 -13.49 -12.07 7.65
CA LEU A 83 -13.24 -13.01 6.55
C LEU A 83 -11.93 -12.66 5.81
N GLY A 84 -11.73 -11.40 5.48
CA GLY A 84 -10.50 -10.92 4.85
C GLY A 84 -9.27 -11.19 5.73
N MET A 85 -9.35 -10.96 7.04
CA MET A 85 -8.25 -11.24 7.99
C MET A 85 -7.90 -12.73 8.03
N VAL A 86 -8.90 -13.61 8.15
CA VAL A 86 -8.71 -15.06 8.14
C VAL A 86 -8.10 -15.53 6.81
N LEU A 87 -8.64 -15.08 5.69
CA LEU A 87 -8.11 -15.42 4.36
C LEU A 87 -6.67 -14.92 4.16
N THR A 88 -6.33 -13.74 4.69
CA THR A 88 -4.95 -13.22 4.65
C THR A 88 -4.00 -14.13 5.43
N ALA A 89 -4.34 -14.48 6.66
CA ALA A 89 -3.53 -15.38 7.48
C ALA A 89 -3.41 -16.77 6.85
N ALA A 90 -4.51 -17.32 6.34
CA ALA A 90 -4.53 -18.60 5.65
C ALA A 90 -3.67 -18.59 4.38
N ALA A 91 -3.76 -17.55 3.55
CA ALA A 91 -2.94 -17.43 2.35
C ALA A 91 -1.44 -17.37 2.69
N LEU A 92 -1.05 -16.69 3.76
CA LEU A 92 0.34 -16.68 4.24
C LEU A 92 0.78 -18.06 4.73
N ALA A 93 -0.07 -18.78 5.47
CA ALA A 93 0.22 -20.14 5.93
C ALA A 93 0.37 -21.12 4.75
N VAL A 94 -0.51 -21.02 3.76
CA VAL A 94 -0.42 -21.86 2.54
C VAL A 94 0.84 -21.52 1.73
N ASN A 95 1.26 -20.23 1.65
CA ASN A 95 2.56 -19.88 1.05
C ASN A 95 3.74 -20.60 1.74
N ALA A 96 3.69 -20.75 3.06
CA ALA A 96 4.72 -21.48 3.80
C ALA A 96 4.73 -22.99 3.48
N ALA A 97 3.56 -23.57 3.22
CA ALA A 97 3.39 -25.02 3.02
C ALA A 97 3.45 -25.46 1.55
N THR A 98 3.26 -24.57 0.58
CA THR A 98 3.08 -24.91 -0.86
C THR A 98 4.36 -25.40 -1.54
N GLY A 99 5.52 -25.24 -0.90
CA GLY A 99 6.79 -25.67 -1.49
C GLY A 99 7.18 -24.83 -2.73
N ARG A 100 7.74 -25.47 -3.77
CA ARG A 100 8.37 -24.80 -4.91
C ARG A 100 7.45 -24.58 -6.13
N GLY A 101 6.17 -24.84 -6.02
CA GLY A 101 5.23 -24.77 -7.14
C GLY A 101 4.91 -23.33 -7.54
N TYR A 102 5.50 -22.80 -8.62
CA TYR A 102 5.34 -21.42 -9.07
C TYR A 102 3.87 -21.05 -9.32
N ALA A 103 3.12 -21.88 -10.05
CA ALA A 103 1.71 -21.63 -10.34
C ALA A 103 0.85 -21.57 -9.07
N ALA A 104 1.11 -22.46 -8.10
CA ALA A 104 0.42 -22.44 -6.82
C ALA A 104 0.71 -21.16 -6.04
N LEU A 105 1.96 -20.71 -6.02
CA LEU A 105 2.36 -19.45 -5.38
C LEU A 105 1.66 -18.24 -6.05
N LEU A 106 1.51 -18.22 -7.37
CA LEU A 106 0.75 -17.18 -8.08
C LEU A 106 -0.71 -17.13 -7.63
N VAL A 107 -1.38 -18.28 -7.57
CA VAL A 107 -2.78 -18.37 -7.12
C VAL A 107 -2.92 -17.89 -5.67
N ILE A 108 -2.03 -18.34 -4.79
CA ILE A 108 -2.06 -17.94 -3.38
C ILE A 108 -1.80 -16.43 -3.24
N ARG A 109 -0.87 -15.87 -4.01
CA ARG A 109 -0.61 -14.41 -4.02
C ARG A 109 -1.81 -13.61 -4.51
N LEU A 110 -2.56 -14.14 -5.51
CA LEU A 110 -3.82 -13.54 -5.97
C LEU A 110 -4.86 -13.57 -4.85
N VAL A 111 -5.04 -14.70 -4.16
CA VAL A 111 -5.97 -14.82 -3.01
C VAL A 111 -5.57 -13.88 -1.88
N ALA A 112 -4.28 -13.79 -1.55
CA ALA A 112 -3.78 -12.85 -0.54
C ALA A 112 -4.10 -11.40 -0.90
N GLY A 113 -3.97 -11.03 -2.18
CA GLY A 113 -4.33 -9.70 -2.67
C GLY A 113 -5.83 -9.41 -2.53
N LEU A 114 -6.67 -10.36 -2.94
CA LEU A 114 -8.12 -10.26 -2.79
C LEU A 114 -8.52 -10.07 -1.33
N ALA A 115 -8.01 -10.92 -0.44
CA ALA A 115 -8.24 -10.82 0.99
C ALA A 115 -7.78 -9.47 1.56
N GLY A 116 -6.59 -9.01 1.13
CA GLY A 116 -6.03 -7.72 1.53
C GLY A 116 -6.91 -6.54 1.17
N ALA A 117 -7.54 -6.54 -0.01
CA ALA A 117 -8.48 -5.50 -0.42
C ALA A 117 -9.75 -5.50 0.44
N LEU A 118 -10.31 -6.68 0.74
CA LEU A 118 -11.46 -6.80 1.64
C LEU A 118 -11.15 -6.18 3.00
N VAL A 119 -10.01 -6.52 3.58
CA VAL A 119 -9.55 -5.97 4.88
C VAL A 119 -9.39 -4.46 4.80
N PHE A 120 -8.61 -3.97 3.82
CA PHE A 120 -8.25 -2.55 3.74
C PHE A 120 -9.47 -1.64 3.55
N ILE A 121 -10.39 -2.04 2.65
CA ILE A 121 -11.59 -1.27 2.35
C ILE A 121 -12.54 -1.28 3.54
N THR A 122 -12.80 -2.44 4.14
CA THR A 122 -13.71 -2.53 5.29
C THR A 122 -13.14 -1.88 6.55
N ALA A 123 -11.83 -1.98 6.79
CA ALA A 123 -11.16 -1.23 7.86
C ALA A 123 -11.33 0.28 7.67
N GLY A 124 -11.16 0.77 6.44
CA GLY A 124 -11.39 2.17 6.09
C GLY A 124 -12.82 2.63 6.36
N VAL A 125 -13.83 1.81 6.04
CA VAL A 125 -15.24 2.09 6.34
C VAL A 125 -15.47 2.17 7.85
N ILE A 126 -14.95 1.20 8.62
CA ILE A 126 -15.08 1.19 10.09
C ILE A 126 -14.39 2.41 10.70
N ALA A 127 -13.17 2.70 10.26
CA ALA A 127 -12.38 3.85 10.73
C ALA A 127 -13.06 5.20 10.39
N SER A 128 -13.65 5.33 9.19
CA SER A 128 -14.38 6.54 8.77
C SER A 128 -15.61 6.81 9.66
N ARG A 129 -16.35 5.75 10.01
CA ARG A 129 -17.49 5.85 10.94
C ARG A 129 -17.02 6.23 12.35
N ALA A 130 -15.91 5.65 12.81
CA ALA A 130 -15.32 6.01 14.10
C ALA A 130 -14.84 7.48 14.11
N ALA A 131 -14.24 7.96 13.01
CA ALA A 131 -13.81 9.35 12.84
C ALA A 131 -14.99 10.33 12.90
N ALA A 132 -16.09 10.03 12.21
CA ALA A 132 -17.30 10.83 12.24
C ALA A 132 -17.90 10.93 13.66
N ARG A 133 -17.97 9.79 14.39
CA ARG A 133 -18.46 9.76 15.77
C ARG A 133 -17.53 10.49 16.75
N ALA A 134 -16.23 10.40 16.53
CA ALA A 134 -15.22 11.06 17.37
C ALA A 134 -15.00 12.54 17.00
N ARG A 135 -15.56 13.02 15.88
CA ARG A 135 -15.26 14.33 15.27
C ARG A 135 -13.76 14.58 15.16
N SER A 136 -13.00 13.54 14.77
CA SER A 136 -11.54 13.56 14.72
C SER A 136 -11.05 12.66 13.59
N ALA A 137 -9.95 13.04 12.93
CA ALA A 137 -9.29 12.22 11.93
C ALA A 137 -8.46 11.07 12.54
N ALA A 138 -8.23 11.07 13.86
CA ALA A 138 -7.35 10.11 14.53
C ALA A 138 -7.68 8.63 14.21
N PRO A 139 -8.94 8.16 14.20
CA PRO A 139 -9.24 6.76 13.86
C PRO A 139 -8.77 6.34 12.48
N LEU A 140 -8.90 7.22 11.48
CA LEU A 140 -8.42 6.97 10.11
C LEU A 140 -6.90 6.95 10.06
N THR A 141 -6.26 7.94 10.68
CA THR A 141 -4.79 8.05 10.72
C THR A 141 -4.18 6.82 11.38
N ILE A 142 -4.69 6.40 12.54
CA ILE A 142 -4.21 5.21 13.26
C ILE A 142 -4.45 3.95 12.43
N CYS A 143 -5.63 3.80 11.85
CA CYS A 143 -5.96 2.63 11.04
C CYS A 143 -4.97 2.45 9.88
N PHE A 144 -4.71 3.50 9.11
CA PHE A 144 -3.84 3.41 7.94
C PHE A 144 -2.34 3.39 8.29
N ALA A 145 -1.94 3.94 9.43
CA ALA A 145 -0.58 3.78 9.96
C ALA A 145 -0.22 2.31 10.21
N GLY A 146 -1.22 1.44 10.40
CA GLY A 146 -1.02 0.00 10.54
C GLY A 146 -0.22 -0.63 9.40
N ALA A 147 -0.40 -0.17 8.16
CA ALA A 147 0.38 -0.68 7.02
C ALA A 147 1.89 -0.48 7.22
N GLY A 148 2.30 0.72 7.65
CA GLY A 148 3.69 1.03 8.00
C GLY A 148 4.21 0.20 9.17
N LEU A 149 3.37 -0.03 10.19
CA LEU A 149 3.72 -0.88 11.32
C LEU A 149 4.02 -2.32 10.88
N GLY A 150 3.18 -2.88 9.99
CA GLY A 150 3.41 -4.21 9.43
C GLY A 150 4.72 -4.29 8.63
N ILE A 151 5.08 -3.25 7.87
CA ILE A 151 6.36 -3.15 7.18
C ILE A 151 7.52 -3.12 8.19
N ALA A 152 7.43 -2.29 9.23
CA ALA A 152 8.48 -2.18 10.24
C ALA A 152 8.70 -3.51 10.99
N ILE A 153 7.63 -4.18 11.40
CA ILE A 153 7.69 -5.49 12.08
C ILE A 153 8.33 -6.54 11.15
N SER A 154 7.86 -6.66 9.93
CA SER A 154 8.46 -7.62 8.98
C SER A 154 9.92 -7.30 8.67
N GLY A 155 10.26 -6.01 8.58
CA GLY A 155 11.62 -5.53 8.35
C GLY A 155 12.59 -5.86 9.49
N THR A 156 12.13 -5.85 10.72
CA THR A 156 12.97 -6.21 11.88
C THR A 156 13.07 -7.71 12.11
N VAL A 157 12.05 -8.48 11.74
CA VAL A 157 11.96 -9.93 12.05
C VAL A 157 12.53 -10.80 10.93
N LEU A 158 12.20 -10.51 9.66
CA LEU A 158 12.57 -11.41 8.56
C LEU A 158 14.06 -11.41 8.23
N PRO A 159 14.80 -10.29 8.15
CA PRO A 159 16.21 -10.34 7.78
C PRO A 159 17.06 -11.18 8.74
N PRO A 160 16.95 -11.04 10.07
CA PRO A 160 17.69 -11.93 10.99
C PRO A 160 17.27 -13.40 10.89
N LEU A 161 15.98 -13.66 10.66
CA LEU A 161 15.43 -15.01 10.54
C LEU A 161 15.95 -15.73 9.29
N LEU A 162 16.00 -15.02 8.15
CA LEU A 162 16.48 -15.57 6.89
C LEU A 162 18.01 -15.71 6.92
N GLY A 163 18.70 -14.71 7.48
CA GLY A 163 20.16 -14.65 7.52
C GLY A 163 20.76 -14.89 6.14
N HIS A 164 21.76 -15.79 6.06
CA HIS A 164 22.40 -16.20 4.80
C HIS A 164 21.85 -17.55 4.27
N HIS A 165 20.68 -17.98 4.72
CA HIS A 165 20.09 -19.27 4.35
C HIS A 165 18.86 -19.09 3.45
N PRO A 166 19.01 -19.11 2.11
CA PRO A 166 17.90 -18.94 1.17
C PRO A 166 16.75 -19.91 1.44
N GLY A 167 17.03 -21.17 1.72
CA GLY A 167 16.01 -22.20 2.01
C GLY A 167 15.08 -21.93 3.20
N ARG A 168 15.33 -20.89 3.99
CA ARG A 168 14.43 -20.48 5.11
C ARG A 168 13.24 -19.63 4.70
N TRP A 169 13.07 -19.29 3.43
CA TRP A 169 11.93 -18.46 2.99
C TRP A 169 10.55 -19.04 3.38
N PRO A 170 10.30 -20.38 3.42
CA PRO A 170 9.02 -20.90 3.90
C PRO A 170 8.78 -20.58 5.38
N LEU A 171 9.83 -20.64 6.21
CA LEU A 171 9.74 -20.21 7.61
C LEU A 171 9.39 -18.72 7.72
N GLY A 172 9.92 -17.87 6.84
CA GLY A 172 9.56 -16.46 6.74
C GLY A 172 8.05 -16.28 6.51
N TRP A 173 7.46 -17.01 5.57
CA TRP A 173 6.01 -17.01 5.37
C TRP A 173 5.25 -17.53 6.58
N GLY A 174 5.76 -18.57 7.26
CA GLY A 174 5.17 -19.12 8.49
C GLY A 174 5.09 -18.10 9.61
N VAL A 175 6.18 -17.34 9.84
CA VAL A 175 6.21 -16.26 10.85
C VAL A 175 5.23 -15.13 10.49
N LEU A 176 5.15 -14.73 9.22
CA LEU A 176 4.17 -13.76 8.77
C LEU A 176 2.72 -14.27 8.95
N ALA A 177 2.48 -15.57 8.69
CA ALA A 177 1.18 -16.21 8.91
C ALA A 177 0.79 -16.21 10.40
N ALA A 178 1.72 -16.55 11.28
CA ALA A 178 1.51 -16.53 12.72
C ALA A 178 1.20 -15.12 13.23
N ALA A 179 1.94 -14.12 12.76
CA ALA A 179 1.71 -12.72 13.09
C ALA A 179 0.34 -12.23 12.59
N ALA A 180 -0.05 -12.59 11.35
CA ALA A 180 -1.36 -12.25 10.79
C ALA A 180 -2.50 -12.99 11.51
N GLY A 181 -2.30 -14.24 11.92
CA GLY A 181 -3.23 -15.01 12.75
C GLY A 181 -3.47 -14.36 14.10
N LEU A 182 -2.39 -13.97 14.80
CA LEU A 182 -2.46 -13.24 16.06
C LEU A 182 -3.18 -11.89 15.90
N ALA A 183 -2.82 -11.14 14.85
CA ALA A 183 -3.50 -9.89 14.51
C ALA A 183 -5.01 -10.10 14.25
N THR A 184 -5.38 -11.21 13.62
CA THR A 184 -6.79 -11.60 13.39
C THR A 184 -7.52 -11.80 14.71
N ILE A 185 -6.94 -12.55 15.64
CA ILE A 185 -7.51 -12.81 16.97
C ILE A 185 -7.70 -11.49 17.74
N ILE A 186 -6.66 -10.66 17.81
CA ILE A 186 -6.68 -9.38 18.53
C ILE A 186 -7.68 -8.39 17.93
N SER A 187 -7.79 -8.34 16.60
CA SER A 187 -8.68 -7.40 15.89
C SER A 187 -10.13 -7.90 15.77
N TRP A 188 -10.43 -9.13 16.20
CA TRP A 188 -11.74 -9.76 15.99
C TRP A 188 -12.91 -8.92 16.47
N THR A 189 -12.78 -8.31 17.64
CA THR A 189 -13.81 -7.46 18.26
C THR A 189 -13.71 -5.99 17.83
N ALA A 190 -12.63 -5.58 17.18
CA ALA A 190 -12.47 -4.20 16.71
C ALA A 190 -13.50 -3.80 15.64
N ALA A 191 -14.03 -4.78 14.90
CA ALA A 191 -15.04 -4.60 13.87
C ALA A 191 -16.48 -4.56 14.41
N GLU A 192 -16.70 -4.61 15.70
CA GLU A 192 -18.03 -4.54 16.31
C GLU A 192 -18.58 -3.12 16.21
N GLY A 193 -19.61 -2.94 15.39
CA GLY A 193 -20.28 -1.65 15.23
C GLY A 193 -21.07 -1.52 13.93
N GLY A 194 -22.23 -2.18 13.87
CA GLY A 194 -23.28 -1.89 12.91
C GLY A 194 -23.44 -2.90 11.78
N ARG A 195 -24.57 -3.58 11.77
CA ARG A 195 -25.16 -4.34 10.64
C ARG A 195 -25.69 -3.40 9.53
N GLU A 196 -25.04 -2.27 9.27
CA GLU A 196 -25.49 -1.41 8.21
C GLU A 196 -25.01 -1.95 6.85
N ARG A 197 -25.97 -2.14 5.95
CA ARG A 197 -25.74 -2.51 4.56
C ARG A 197 -24.86 -1.46 3.89
N GLY A 198 -23.82 -1.90 3.17
CA GLY A 198 -22.93 -1.02 2.41
C GLY A 198 -23.69 -0.20 1.37
N THR A 199 -23.19 0.99 1.08
CA THR A 199 -23.74 1.88 0.03
C THR A 199 -23.73 1.20 -1.34
N ALA A 200 -24.67 1.57 -2.21
CA ALA A 200 -24.82 1.08 -3.58
C ALA A 200 -23.47 1.10 -4.35
N GLY A 201 -23.28 0.11 -5.24
CA GLY A 201 -22.10 0.05 -6.09
C GLY A 201 -21.93 1.34 -6.89
N ALA A 202 -20.70 1.85 -6.94
CA ALA A 202 -20.41 3.07 -7.70
C ALA A 202 -20.47 2.78 -9.19
N VAL A 203 -21.22 3.60 -9.93
CA VAL A 203 -21.12 3.65 -11.39
C VAL A 203 -19.78 4.30 -11.73
N ILE A 204 -18.98 3.64 -12.58
CA ILE A 204 -17.65 4.13 -12.97
C ILE A 204 -17.83 5.30 -13.95
N HIS A 205 -17.31 6.48 -13.59
CA HIS A 205 -17.38 7.69 -14.43
C HIS A 205 -16.08 7.88 -15.23
N LEU A 206 -15.91 7.16 -16.34
CA LEU A 206 -14.72 7.28 -17.21
C LEU A 206 -14.53 8.69 -17.80
N ARG A 207 -15.60 9.45 -17.98
CA ARG A 207 -15.51 10.86 -18.43
C ARG A 207 -14.67 11.73 -17.47
N SER A 208 -14.74 11.46 -16.17
CA SER A 208 -13.94 12.19 -15.19
C SER A 208 -12.44 11.91 -15.35
N VAL A 209 -12.06 10.69 -15.76
CA VAL A 209 -10.65 10.35 -16.06
C VAL A 209 -10.17 11.15 -17.29
N ALA A 210 -11.00 11.26 -18.33
CA ALA A 210 -10.65 12.04 -19.52
C ALA A 210 -10.51 13.55 -19.19
N LEU A 211 -11.38 14.08 -18.32
CA LEU A 211 -11.30 15.48 -17.88
C LEU A 211 -10.06 15.73 -17.01
N LEU A 212 -9.68 14.77 -16.17
CA LEU A 212 -8.57 14.83 -15.23
C LEU A 212 -7.37 14.03 -15.72
N TRP A 213 -7.20 13.88 -17.06
CA TRP A 213 -6.18 13.02 -17.66
C TRP A 213 -4.76 13.27 -17.14
N PRO A 214 -4.29 14.51 -16.85
CA PRO A 214 -2.93 14.70 -16.34
C PRO A 214 -2.78 14.11 -14.92
N VAL A 215 -3.83 14.24 -14.09
CA VAL A 215 -3.85 13.64 -12.74
C VAL A 215 -3.90 12.12 -12.85
N ALA A 216 -4.70 11.58 -13.78
CA ALA A 216 -4.82 10.16 -14.03
C ALA A 216 -3.50 9.57 -14.56
N LEU A 217 -2.80 10.27 -15.47
CA LEU A 217 -1.50 9.86 -15.98
C LEU A 217 -0.44 9.87 -14.87
N ALA A 218 -0.35 10.93 -14.07
CA ALA A 218 0.57 10.99 -12.94
C ALA A 218 0.30 9.85 -11.93
N TYR A 219 -0.97 9.51 -11.70
CA TYR A 219 -1.35 8.42 -10.81
C TYR A 219 -1.04 7.04 -11.40
N LEU A 220 -1.21 6.86 -12.72
CA LEU A 220 -0.79 5.65 -13.43
C LEU A 220 0.73 5.45 -13.34
N LEU A 221 1.52 6.49 -13.60
CA LEU A 221 2.98 6.44 -13.49
C LEU A 221 3.42 6.10 -12.07
N PHE A 222 2.83 6.74 -11.06
CA PHE A 222 3.05 6.38 -9.67
C PHE A 222 2.73 4.91 -9.42
N ALA A 223 1.55 4.45 -9.81
CA ALA A 223 1.09 3.08 -9.57
C ALA A 223 2.00 2.03 -10.21
N THR A 224 2.51 2.34 -11.42
CA THR A 224 3.43 1.48 -12.16
C THR A 224 4.83 1.46 -11.53
N GLY A 225 5.26 2.58 -10.92
CA GLY A 225 6.60 2.74 -10.35
C GLY A 225 6.74 2.27 -8.90
N TYR A 226 5.79 2.67 -8.02
CA TYR A 226 6.02 2.58 -6.56
C TYR A 226 6.19 1.15 -6.04
N VAL A 227 5.46 0.18 -6.58
CA VAL A 227 5.54 -1.20 -6.08
C VAL A 227 6.88 -1.84 -6.40
N ALA A 228 7.54 -1.41 -7.48
CA ALA A 228 8.84 -1.94 -7.88
C ALA A 228 9.92 -1.67 -6.82
N TYR A 229 9.98 -0.46 -6.26
CA TYR A 229 10.91 -0.13 -5.17
C TYR A 229 10.74 -1.11 -4.00
N ILE A 230 9.53 -1.25 -3.46
CA ILE A 230 9.27 -2.11 -2.30
C ILE A 230 9.53 -3.60 -2.64
N THR A 231 9.18 -4.04 -3.84
CA THR A 231 9.35 -5.44 -4.24
C THR A 231 10.82 -5.81 -4.37
N PHE A 232 11.66 -4.92 -4.89
CA PHE A 232 13.04 -5.26 -5.27
C PHE A 232 14.12 -4.61 -4.41
N LEU A 233 13.76 -3.76 -3.44
CA LEU A 233 14.73 -3.09 -2.56
C LEU A 233 15.67 -4.09 -1.88
N SER A 234 15.16 -5.19 -1.34
CA SER A 234 16.01 -6.21 -0.69
C SER A 234 16.87 -6.96 -1.69
N ALA A 235 16.40 -7.20 -2.93
CA ALA A 235 17.21 -7.80 -3.98
C ALA A 235 18.34 -6.85 -4.38
N TYR A 236 18.05 -5.57 -4.53
CA TYR A 236 19.06 -4.53 -4.78
C TYR A 236 20.12 -4.49 -3.67
N LEU A 237 19.70 -4.52 -2.41
CA LEU A 237 20.62 -4.51 -1.26
C LEU A 237 21.44 -5.79 -1.20
N ALA A 238 20.87 -6.95 -1.51
CA ALA A 238 21.58 -8.23 -1.54
C ALA A 238 22.66 -8.27 -2.64
N ASP A 239 22.34 -7.76 -3.84
CA ASP A 239 23.31 -7.68 -4.95
C ASP A 239 24.49 -6.71 -4.62
N HIS A 240 24.26 -5.77 -3.70
CA HIS A 240 25.31 -4.85 -3.19
C HIS A 240 25.89 -5.30 -1.84
N HIS A 241 25.75 -6.57 -1.48
CA HIS A 241 26.33 -7.20 -0.28
C HIS A 241 25.95 -6.49 1.04
N ALA A 242 24.77 -5.88 1.13
CA ALA A 242 24.30 -5.25 2.36
C ALA A 242 24.14 -6.30 3.47
N GLY A 243 24.66 -5.99 4.65
CA GLY A 243 24.54 -6.86 5.81
C GLY A 243 23.08 -6.96 6.30
N VAL A 244 22.77 -8.06 7.00
CA VAL A 244 21.45 -8.33 7.57
C VAL A 244 20.92 -7.15 8.40
N GLY A 245 21.78 -6.54 9.23
CA GLY A 245 21.41 -5.37 10.06
C GLY A 245 21.04 -4.15 9.21
N GLN A 246 21.73 -3.92 8.10
CA GLN A 246 21.41 -2.82 7.18
C GLN A 246 20.04 -3.03 6.52
N VAL A 247 19.75 -4.25 6.05
CA VAL A 247 18.44 -4.57 5.46
C VAL A 247 17.33 -4.38 6.51
N ALA A 248 17.53 -4.91 7.75
CA ALA A 248 16.57 -4.77 8.83
C ALA A 248 16.32 -3.29 9.18
N LEU A 249 17.37 -2.50 9.34
CA LEU A 249 17.25 -1.06 9.64
C LEU A 249 16.54 -0.32 8.51
N THR A 250 16.89 -0.59 7.26
CA THR A 250 16.27 0.05 6.08
C THR A 250 14.76 -0.17 6.06
N TRP A 251 14.31 -1.40 6.24
CA TRP A 251 12.88 -1.72 6.25
C TRP A 251 12.15 -1.21 7.50
N ALA A 252 12.81 -1.23 8.67
CA ALA A 252 12.27 -0.63 9.89
C ALA A 252 12.03 0.87 9.71
N LEU A 253 13.02 1.60 9.18
CA LEU A 253 12.92 3.03 8.90
C LEU A 253 11.85 3.34 7.85
N LEU A 254 11.78 2.56 6.77
CA LEU A 254 10.71 2.67 5.76
C LEU A 254 9.34 2.52 6.40
N GLY A 255 9.14 1.49 7.21
CA GLY A 255 7.87 1.24 7.87
C GLY A 255 7.50 2.32 8.90
N LEU A 256 8.43 2.75 9.74
CA LEU A 256 8.21 3.83 10.72
C LEU A 256 7.92 5.17 10.02
N ALA A 257 8.62 5.46 8.93
CA ALA A 257 8.37 6.63 8.10
C ALA A 257 6.96 6.60 7.48
N ALA A 258 6.51 5.43 7.04
CA ALA A 258 5.15 5.23 6.52
C ALA A 258 4.07 5.38 7.62
N VAL A 259 4.37 5.04 8.89
CA VAL A 259 3.48 5.33 10.03
C VAL A 259 3.30 6.83 10.22
N ALA A 260 4.36 7.62 10.05
CA ALA A 260 4.34 9.07 10.21
C ALA A 260 3.69 9.81 9.01
N ALA A 261 3.66 9.20 7.82
CA ALA A 261 3.22 9.83 6.58
C ALA A 261 1.83 10.48 6.65
N PRO A 262 0.76 9.84 7.18
CA PRO A 262 -0.56 10.47 7.25
C PRO A 262 -0.58 11.77 8.08
N ALA A 263 0.17 11.81 9.17
CA ALA A 263 0.26 13.01 10.02
C ALA A 263 1.02 14.14 9.32
N LEU A 264 2.14 13.83 8.67
CA LEU A 264 2.98 14.80 7.95
C LEU A 264 2.25 15.43 6.76
N TRP A 265 1.49 14.63 5.99
CA TRP A 265 0.86 15.09 4.76
C TRP A 265 -0.58 15.59 4.93
N SER A 266 -1.18 15.46 6.11
CA SER A 266 -2.57 15.90 6.35
C SER A 266 -2.77 17.39 6.02
N ARG A 267 -1.89 18.25 6.53
CA ARG A 267 -1.95 19.71 6.28
C ARG A 267 -1.59 20.09 4.83
N PRO A 268 -0.46 19.63 4.24
CA PRO A 268 -0.14 19.93 2.85
C PRO A 268 -1.25 19.50 1.87
N ILE A 269 -1.83 18.32 2.04
CA ILE A 269 -2.90 17.81 1.15
C ILE A 269 -4.17 18.67 1.27
N SER A 270 -4.50 19.16 2.47
CA SER A 270 -5.72 19.97 2.68
C SER A 270 -5.53 21.45 2.36
N ALA A 271 -4.33 22.01 2.54
CA ALA A 271 -4.08 23.44 2.45
C ALA A 271 -3.46 23.89 1.12
N TRP A 272 -2.69 23.01 0.44
CA TRP A 272 -2.02 23.41 -0.79
C TRP A 272 -2.97 23.41 -1.98
N ARG A 273 -2.89 24.47 -2.79
CA ARG A 273 -3.77 24.64 -3.96
C ARG A 273 -3.35 23.74 -5.13
N GLY A 274 -4.33 23.21 -5.85
CA GLY A 274 -4.12 22.40 -7.06
C GLY A 274 -3.37 21.12 -6.75
N ALA A 275 -2.54 20.66 -7.67
CA ALA A 275 -1.80 19.39 -7.58
C ALA A 275 -0.43 19.49 -6.87
N ARG A 276 -0.15 20.60 -6.15
CA ARG A 276 1.17 20.83 -5.50
C ARG A 276 1.55 19.73 -4.50
N ALA A 277 0.61 19.26 -3.69
CA ALA A 277 0.87 18.18 -2.75
C ALA A 277 1.20 16.87 -3.48
N LEU A 278 0.50 16.55 -4.56
CA LEU A 278 0.79 15.40 -5.42
C LEU A 278 2.19 15.53 -6.05
N ALA A 279 2.52 16.69 -6.62
CA ALA A 279 3.84 16.95 -7.20
C ALA A 279 4.97 16.77 -6.19
N ALA A 280 4.83 17.31 -4.97
CA ALA A 280 5.82 17.18 -3.92
C ALA A 280 5.99 15.72 -3.44
N LEU A 281 4.88 14.97 -3.29
CA LEU A 281 4.91 13.55 -2.94
C LEU A 281 5.65 12.73 -4.00
N LEU A 282 5.34 12.95 -5.28
CA LEU A 282 5.97 12.23 -6.39
C LEU A 282 7.43 12.62 -6.58
N ALA A 283 7.78 13.90 -6.41
CA ALA A 283 9.16 14.36 -6.41
C ALA A 283 9.97 13.74 -5.25
N GLY A 284 9.38 13.68 -4.05
CA GLY A 284 10.00 13.02 -2.90
C GLY A 284 10.25 11.52 -3.14
N LEU A 285 9.29 10.81 -3.75
CA LEU A 285 9.45 9.40 -4.15
C LEU A 285 10.56 9.21 -5.19
N SER A 286 10.58 10.09 -6.20
CA SER A 286 11.62 10.08 -7.23
C SER A 286 13.00 10.30 -6.63
N ALA A 287 13.16 11.35 -5.82
CA ALA A 287 14.42 11.68 -5.16
C ALA A 287 14.87 10.57 -4.19
N ALA A 288 13.95 10.03 -3.40
CA ALA A 288 14.24 8.94 -2.49
C ALA A 288 14.74 7.69 -3.23
N SER A 289 14.07 7.30 -4.34
CA SER A 289 14.49 6.15 -5.14
C SER A 289 15.83 6.40 -5.84
N ALA A 290 16.07 7.61 -6.35
CA ALA A 290 17.32 8.01 -6.98
C ALA A 290 18.50 8.04 -5.98
N LEU A 291 18.26 8.44 -4.73
CA LEU A 291 19.30 8.53 -3.69
C LEU A 291 19.98 7.18 -3.46
N ALA A 292 19.23 6.09 -3.44
CA ALA A 292 19.81 4.75 -3.28
C ALA A 292 20.65 4.30 -4.49
N LEU A 293 20.45 4.90 -5.68
CA LEU A 293 21.24 4.62 -6.88
C LEU A 293 22.58 5.37 -6.91
N VAL A 294 22.64 6.54 -6.27
CA VAL A 294 23.86 7.36 -6.24
C VAL A 294 24.93 6.69 -5.39
N THR A 295 24.52 6.08 -4.28
CA THR A 295 25.45 5.40 -3.38
C THR A 295 24.75 4.36 -2.52
N THR A 296 25.44 3.26 -2.25
CA THR A 296 24.97 2.18 -1.36
C THR A 296 25.38 2.39 0.09
N ALA A 297 25.95 3.57 0.42
CA ALA A 297 26.30 3.90 1.80
C ALA A 297 25.07 3.75 2.72
N PRO A 298 25.20 3.11 3.89
CA PRO A 298 24.06 2.82 4.77
C PRO A 298 23.21 4.05 5.11
N ALA A 299 23.82 5.20 5.28
CA ALA A 299 23.11 6.45 5.57
C ALA A 299 22.23 6.92 4.38
N ALA A 300 22.72 6.80 3.15
CA ALA A 300 21.97 7.17 1.95
C ALA A 300 20.79 6.20 1.72
N VAL A 301 21.00 4.91 1.89
CA VAL A 301 19.95 3.89 1.81
C VAL A 301 18.89 4.13 2.89
N ALA A 302 19.29 4.45 4.12
CA ALA A 302 18.39 4.83 5.21
C ALA A 302 17.58 6.09 4.84
N GLY A 303 18.24 7.12 4.32
CA GLY A 303 17.59 8.34 3.81
C GLY A 303 16.59 8.08 2.69
N SER A 304 16.95 7.19 1.75
CA SER A 304 16.06 6.69 0.69
C SER A 304 14.81 6.03 1.30
N ALA A 305 14.99 5.11 2.23
CA ALA A 305 13.90 4.39 2.88
C ALA A 305 12.94 5.33 3.64
N ILE A 306 13.49 6.30 4.38
CA ILE A 306 12.71 7.31 5.09
C ILE A 306 11.95 8.19 4.09
N GLY A 307 12.63 8.76 3.10
CA GLY A 307 12.01 9.62 2.08
C GLY A 307 10.91 8.90 1.33
N TYR A 308 11.14 7.62 0.98
CA TYR A 308 10.15 6.78 0.35
C TYR A 308 8.95 6.51 1.28
N GLY A 309 9.21 6.09 2.52
CA GLY A 309 8.19 5.75 3.51
C GLY A 309 7.26 6.92 3.82
N VAL A 310 7.78 8.13 4.00
CA VAL A 310 6.96 9.31 4.31
C VAL A 310 6.09 9.78 3.13
N THR A 311 6.36 9.33 1.90
CA THR A 311 5.70 9.89 0.71
C THR A 311 4.70 8.92 0.05
N PHE A 312 5.00 7.63 -0.07
CA PHE A 312 4.23 6.74 -0.94
C PHE A 312 2.76 6.57 -0.53
N LEU A 313 2.45 6.51 0.78
CA LEU A 313 1.06 6.41 1.27
C LEU A 313 0.29 7.72 1.15
N GLY A 314 0.97 8.86 0.97
CA GLY A 314 0.34 10.16 0.78
C GLY A 314 -0.26 10.35 -0.61
N VAL A 315 0.27 9.67 -1.64
CA VAL A 315 -0.17 9.86 -3.04
C VAL A 315 -1.65 9.51 -3.24
N PRO A 316 -2.18 8.34 -2.81
CA PRO A 316 -3.61 8.06 -2.92
C PRO A 316 -4.51 9.07 -2.19
N ALA A 317 -4.05 9.60 -1.06
CA ALA A 317 -4.77 10.62 -0.31
C ALA A 317 -4.82 11.95 -1.08
N ALA A 318 -3.71 12.38 -1.69
CA ALA A 318 -3.65 13.57 -2.53
C ALA A 318 -4.56 13.44 -3.78
N ILE A 319 -4.56 12.28 -4.43
CA ILE A 319 -5.47 11.98 -5.55
C ILE A 319 -6.93 12.07 -5.12
N THR A 320 -7.27 11.51 -3.95
CA THR A 320 -8.64 11.58 -3.42
C THR A 320 -9.06 13.01 -3.17
N ALA A 321 -8.18 13.83 -2.59
CA ALA A 321 -8.45 15.25 -2.35
C ALA A 321 -8.64 16.04 -3.65
N LEU A 322 -7.78 15.81 -4.66
CA LEU A 322 -7.88 16.44 -5.97
C LEU A 322 -9.19 16.08 -6.68
N ASN A 323 -9.57 14.80 -6.67
CA ASN A 323 -10.81 14.34 -7.29
C ASN A 323 -12.04 15.01 -6.64
N ARG A 324 -12.05 15.10 -5.31
CA ARG A 324 -13.16 15.77 -4.58
C ARG A 324 -13.23 17.26 -4.86
N ALA A 325 -12.10 17.91 -5.09
CA ALA A 325 -12.06 19.33 -5.44
C ALA A 325 -12.48 19.62 -6.90
N ALA A 326 -12.32 18.64 -7.79
CA ALA A 326 -12.48 18.81 -9.23
C ALA A 326 -13.88 18.44 -9.75
N VAL A 327 -14.66 17.61 -9.03
CA VAL A 327 -15.97 17.12 -9.50
C VAL A 327 -17.07 17.38 -8.47
N ALA A 328 -18.32 17.43 -8.94
CA ALA A 328 -19.47 17.61 -8.06
C ALA A 328 -19.63 16.44 -7.06
N PRO A 329 -20.19 16.67 -5.87
CA PRO A 329 -20.33 15.63 -4.83
C PRO A 329 -21.05 14.35 -5.31
N ARG A 330 -22.03 14.48 -6.20
CA ARG A 330 -22.74 13.35 -6.82
C ARG A 330 -21.82 12.41 -7.63
N ASP A 331 -20.72 12.93 -8.17
CA ASP A 331 -19.82 12.21 -9.08
C ASP A 331 -18.56 11.65 -8.34
N TRP A 332 -18.37 11.99 -7.05
CA TRP A 332 -17.19 11.59 -6.27
C TRP A 332 -16.92 10.10 -6.29
N THR A 333 -17.96 9.31 -6.00
CA THR A 333 -17.80 7.85 -5.87
C THR A 333 -17.42 7.21 -7.20
N GLY A 334 -18.06 7.64 -8.31
CA GLY A 334 -17.77 7.14 -9.65
C GLY A 334 -16.39 7.55 -10.15
N THR A 335 -15.96 8.78 -9.83
CA THR A 335 -14.62 9.27 -10.18
C THR A 335 -13.54 8.53 -9.40
N LEU A 336 -13.70 8.35 -8.08
CA LEU A 336 -12.77 7.58 -7.27
C LEU A 336 -12.67 6.12 -7.72
N ALA A 337 -13.79 5.50 -8.11
CA ALA A 337 -13.78 4.16 -8.68
C ALA A 337 -12.98 4.11 -9.99
N ALA A 338 -13.14 5.07 -10.89
CA ALA A 338 -12.39 5.15 -12.13
C ALA A 338 -10.88 5.32 -11.90
N PHE A 339 -10.48 6.19 -10.96
CA PHE A 339 -9.08 6.36 -10.56
C PHE A 339 -8.50 5.11 -9.87
N THR A 340 -9.33 4.35 -9.16
CA THR A 340 -8.91 3.05 -8.59
C THR A 340 -8.58 2.04 -9.70
N VAL A 341 -9.33 2.05 -10.81
CA VAL A 341 -9.01 1.19 -11.97
C VAL A 341 -7.68 1.60 -12.61
N VAL A 342 -7.43 2.91 -12.79
CA VAL A 342 -6.15 3.43 -13.29
C VAL A 342 -4.99 2.98 -12.40
N PHE A 343 -5.14 3.14 -11.10
CA PHE A 343 -4.15 2.69 -10.12
C PHE A 343 -3.90 1.19 -10.20
N ALA A 344 -4.97 0.41 -10.26
CA ALA A 344 -4.88 -1.05 -10.32
C ALA A 344 -4.19 -1.54 -11.58
N ALA A 345 -4.44 -0.92 -12.74
CA ALA A 345 -3.74 -1.23 -13.98
C ALA A 345 -2.23 -1.02 -13.84
N GLY A 346 -1.81 0.16 -13.34
CA GLY A 346 -0.40 0.47 -13.13
C GLY A 346 0.29 -0.50 -12.15
N GLN A 347 -0.29 -0.69 -10.97
CA GLN A 347 0.31 -1.56 -9.95
C GLN A 347 0.35 -3.04 -10.34
N THR A 348 -0.50 -3.47 -11.28
CA THR A 348 -0.49 -4.84 -11.78
C THR A 348 0.62 -5.03 -12.80
N ALA A 349 0.79 -4.10 -13.74
CA ALA A 349 1.83 -4.20 -14.77
C ALA A 349 3.25 -3.90 -14.25
N GLY A 350 3.35 -2.94 -13.31
CA GLY A 350 4.62 -2.36 -12.88
C GLY A 350 5.68 -3.36 -12.39
N PRO A 351 5.38 -4.25 -11.45
CA PRO A 351 6.38 -5.17 -10.90
C PRO A 351 6.97 -6.14 -11.93
N TYR A 352 6.14 -6.66 -12.82
CA TYR A 352 6.61 -7.52 -13.91
C TYR A 352 7.53 -6.74 -14.85
N LEU A 353 7.11 -5.54 -15.29
CA LEU A 353 7.89 -4.72 -16.22
C LEU A 353 9.22 -4.28 -15.62
N ALA A 354 9.20 -3.85 -14.36
CA ALA A 354 10.42 -3.49 -13.63
C ALA A 354 11.35 -4.69 -13.44
N GLY A 355 10.82 -5.87 -13.15
CA GLY A 355 11.58 -7.10 -13.04
C GLY A 355 12.20 -7.52 -14.37
N ALA A 356 11.45 -7.46 -15.47
CA ALA A 356 11.95 -7.76 -16.81
C ALA A 356 13.05 -6.77 -17.27
N LEU A 357 12.94 -5.50 -16.88
CA LEU A 357 13.99 -4.52 -17.11
C LEU A 357 15.24 -4.86 -16.29
N ALA A 358 15.04 -5.26 -15.04
CA ALA A 358 16.15 -5.62 -14.16
C ALA A 358 16.86 -6.93 -14.54
N ASP A 359 16.17 -7.86 -15.18
CA ASP A 359 16.80 -9.06 -15.75
C ASP A 359 17.84 -8.71 -16.84
N ARG A 360 17.72 -7.53 -17.50
CA ARG A 360 18.63 -7.05 -18.53
C ARG A 360 19.71 -6.10 -17.98
N TYR A 361 19.36 -5.26 -17.04
CA TYR A 361 20.18 -4.12 -16.61
C TYR A 361 20.58 -4.17 -15.12
N GLY A 362 20.24 -5.27 -14.42
CA GLY A 362 20.51 -5.42 -12.99
C GLY A 362 19.43 -4.79 -12.08
N THR A 363 19.47 -5.13 -10.79
CA THR A 363 18.46 -4.74 -9.81
C THR A 363 18.31 -3.23 -9.62
N GLY A 364 19.38 -2.44 -9.86
CA GLY A 364 19.32 -0.98 -9.85
C GLY A 364 18.28 -0.40 -10.83
N ALA A 365 18.01 -1.11 -11.93
CA ALA A 365 17.01 -0.69 -12.91
C ALA A 365 15.59 -0.59 -12.30
N THR A 366 15.27 -1.35 -11.26
CA THR A 366 13.97 -1.28 -10.58
C THR A 366 13.78 0.01 -9.78
N LEU A 367 14.86 0.49 -9.16
CA LEU A 367 14.87 1.76 -8.44
C LEU A 367 14.86 2.94 -9.43
N ALA A 368 15.63 2.83 -10.52
CA ALA A 368 15.64 3.80 -11.63
C ALA A 368 14.26 3.90 -12.28
N TRP A 369 13.57 2.77 -12.49
CA TRP A 369 12.19 2.71 -12.95
C TRP A 369 11.25 3.53 -12.07
N THR A 370 11.32 3.32 -10.75
CA THR A 370 10.52 4.07 -9.77
C THR A 370 10.86 5.57 -9.81
N ALA A 371 12.16 5.91 -9.81
CA ALA A 371 12.62 7.29 -9.86
C ALA A 371 12.12 8.01 -11.12
N ALA A 372 12.28 7.39 -12.29
CA ALA A 372 11.88 7.97 -13.56
C ALA A 372 10.36 8.18 -13.66
N LEU A 373 9.56 7.16 -13.33
CA LEU A 373 8.11 7.26 -13.42
C LEU A 373 7.51 8.25 -12.41
N CYS A 374 7.98 8.23 -11.17
CA CYS A 374 7.55 9.18 -10.16
C CYS A 374 8.03 10.61 -10.51
N GLY A 375 9.24 10.77 -11.04
CA GLY A 375 9.75 12.06 -11.51
C GLY A 375 8.92 12.64 -12.66
N ALA A 376 8.59 11.82 -13.67
CA ALA A 376 7.69 12.22 -14.75
C ALA A 376 6.31 12.61 -14.20
N GLY A 377 5.74 11.82 -13.29
CA GLY A 377 4.49 12.14 -12.61
C GLY A 377 4.56 13.45 -11.82
N ALA A 378 5.70 13.74 -11.16
CA ALA A 378 5.91 15.00 -10.44
C ALA A 378 5.89 16.21 -11.39
N VAL A 379 6.60 16.12 -12.52
CA VAL A 379 6.62 17.17 -13.54
C VAL A 379 5.22 17.43 -14.11
N ILE A 380 4.50 16.37 -14.48
CA ILE A 380 3.12 16.48 -14.95
C ILE A 380 2.24 17.15 -13.89
N SER A 381 2.34 16.72 -12.63
CA SER A 381 1.54 17.28 -11.53
C SER A 381 1.87 18.75 -11.26
N ALA A 382 3.13 19.15 -11.37
CA ALA A 382 3.57 20.54 -11.19
C ALA A 382 3.05 21.47 -12.33
N ALA A 383 2.85 20.92 -13.53
CA ALA A 383 2.31 21.65 -14.67
C ALA A 383 0.77 21.87 -14.61
N ILE A 384 0.08 21.16 -13.71
CA ILE A 384 -1.38 21.32 -13.54
C ILE A 384 -1.66 22.67 -12.88
N ARG A 385 -2.22 23.60 -13.65
CA ARG A 385 -2.63 24.90 -13.13
C ARG A 385 -3.86 24.75 -12.23
N PRO A 386 -3.89 25.40 -11.05
CA PRO A 386 -5.11 25.46 -10.28
C PRO A 386 -6.21 26.12 -11.12
N PRO A 387 -7.46 25.67 -11.03
CA PRO A 387 -8.57 26.38 -11.69
C PRO A 387 -8.49 27.86 -11.27
N ALA A 388 -8.58 28.74 -12.28
CA ALA A 388 -8.65 30.17 -12.00
C ALA A 388 -9.78 30.38 -10.96
N SER A 389 -9.44 30.98 -9.83
CA SER A 389 -10.47 31.36 -8.84
C SER A 389 -11.47 32.20 -9.61
N ALA A 390 -12.69 31.67 -9.83
CA ALA A 390 -13.79 32.50 -10.27
C ALA A 390 -13.86 33.63 -9.22
N SER A 391 -13.45 34.83 -9.59
CA SER A 391 -13.70 36.03 -8.86
C SER A 391 -15.23 36.09 -8.76
N LEU A 392 -15.78 35.62 -7.65
CA LEU A 392 -17.15 35.97 -7.29
C LEU A 392 -17.12 37.48 -7.19
N GLY A 393 -17.65 38.11 -8.25
CA GLY A 393 -17.94 39.53 -8.24
C GLY A 393 -18.81 39.82 -7.01
N GLN A 394 -18.22 40.53 -6.10
CA GLN A 394 -18.97 41.37 -5.19
C GLN A 394 -19.34 42.61 -6.02
N ASP A 395 -20.55 42.59 -6.57
CA ASP A 395 -21.31 43.74 -6.96
C ASP A 395 -22.65 43.72 -6.21
#